data_5aeb4049cb07eae1485b5e3f7ea2f81c
#
_entry.id   5aeb4049cb07eae1485b5e3f7ea2f81c
#
_cell.length_a   1.000
_cell.length_b   1.000
_cell.length_c   1.000
_cell.angle_alpha   90.00
_cell.angle_beta   90.00
_cell.angle_gamma   90.00
#
_symmetry.space_group_name_H-M   'P 1'
#
loop_
_entity.id
_entity.type
_entity.pdbx_description
1 polymer ?
#
loop_
_entity_poly.entity_id
_entity_poly.type
_entity_poly.pdbx_seq_one_letter_code
_entity_poly.pdbx_strand_id
1 'polypeptide(L)'
;MLAWTIYLSFAGALIEALLPKGRAGLARGVALVVSIAGLVFAAAGFAAGKSHGLTTIVDVPWVPSMGVHYTLAADGINLVLVLLTGLAAVAGVLFSWNIELRTNEFFAFFLALIGGVYGVFLSYDLFLLFVFYEIAIVPKYFLISIWGSTRREYAAMKLALYSFVGSAMVLIGLLAAYATAGSHSTGLVQLGQANFSVHFQMWAFPLVFVGFGILAGMWPLHTWAPTGHVAAPTAASMVLAGVIMKLGAYGCLRVAMALFPRGMDPWGFSFAGIGSWRDIFAVLAVIGIVYGALVAMVQSDFKFVIGYSSVSHMGFVLLGLMTLNQIGVSGAVLQMFSHGILAGLLFAIVGRVVYDRTHTRQLAELEPMHLSRRLPLAAAAFVIAGMASMGLPGFSGFVAELQVLAGSWRSNPWWTAVAGVGIVVGVAYTWRAMQKAFFTDVRPTAEDHPQTGWHDLPPITWPEYTAYALLTLASLWVGLYPRILLDAIEPAVKTLLAGGVQ
;
A
#
# COMPACT_ATOMS: atom_id res chain seq x y z
N MET A 1 -3.07 17.78 -16.26
CA MET A 1 -1.92 16.85 -16.34
C MET A 1 -2.18 15.55 -15.55
N LEU A 2 -2.52 15.62 -14.27
CA LEU A 2 -2.71 14.41 -13.42
C LEU A 2 -3.79 13.44 -13.94
N ALA A 3 -4.88 13.90 -14.55
CA ALA A 3 -5.89 13.00 -15.14
C ALA A 3 -5.31 12.03 -16.19
N TRP A 4 -4.21 12.41 -16.86
CA TRP A 4 -3.54 11.56 -17.83
C TRP A 4 -2.91 10.32 -17.20
N THR A 5 -2.61 10.31 -15.89
CA THR A 5 -2.15 9.10 -15.22
C THR A 5 -3.20 7.98 -15.30
N ILE A 6 -4.49 8.34 -15.17
CA ILE A 6 -5.62 7.41 -15.30
C ILE A 6 -5.80 7.00 -16.77
N TYR A 7 -5.93 7.98 -17.66
CA TYR A 7 -6.26 7.73 -19.06
C TYR A 7 -5.20 6.92 -19.78
N LEU A 8 -3.92 7.23 -19.57
CA LEU A 8 -2.81 6.48 -20.17
C LEU A 8 -2.74 5.04 -19.63
N SER A 9 -3.01 4.83 -18.34
CA SER A 9 -2.99 3.49 -17.76
C SER A 9 -4.08 2.62 -18.39
N PHE A 10 -5.31 3.11 -18.54
CA PHE A 10 -6.38 2.35 -19.21
C PHE A 10 -6.17 2.22 -20.71
N ALA A 11 -5.68 3.25 -21.39
CA ALA A 11 -5.32 3.16 -22.80
C ALA A 11 -4.21 2.13 -23.02
N GLY A 12 -3.18 2.12 -22.16
CA GLY A 12 -2.13 1.12 -22.17
C GLY A 12 -2.68 -0.30 -21.92
N ALA A 13 -3.58 -0.46 -20.97
CA ALA A 13 -4.24 -1.74 -20.69
C ALA A 13 -5.02 -2.25 -21.91
N LEU A 14 -5.74 -1.36 -22.61
CA LEU A 14 -6.46 -1.69 -23.84
C LEU A 14 -5.50 -2.06 -24.98
N ILE A 15 -4.42 -1.29 -25.16
CA ILE A 15 -3.39 -1.60 -26.16
C ILE A 15 -2.80 -2.99 -25.89
N GLU A 16 -2.42 -3.28 -24.64
CA GLU A 16 -1.88 -4.59 -24.23
C GLU A 16 -2.87 -5.74 -24.53
N ALA A 17 -4.14 -5.54 -24.24
CA ALA A 17 -5.18 -6.54 -24.51
C ALA A 17 -5.36 -6.83 -26.02
N LEU A 18 -5.10 -5.85 -26.87
CA LEU A 18 -5.22 -5.94 -28.33
C LEU A 18 -3.92 -6.40 -29.01
N LEU A 19 -2.79 -6.45 -28.30
CA LEU A 19 -1.52 -6.88 -28.89
C LEU A 19 -1.57 -8.35 -29.34
N PRO A 20 -0.94 -8.66 -30.50
CA PRO A 20 -0.83 -10.05 -30.96
C PRO A 20 -0.09 -10.92 -29.94
N LYS A 21 -0.60 -12.13 -29.72
CA LYS A 21 0.04 -13.13 -28.83
C LYS A 21 1.47 -13.43 -29.30
N GLY A 22 2.39 -13.61 -28.36
CA GLY A 22 3.79 -13.96 -28.64
C GLY A 22 4.76 -12.79 -28.84
N ARG A 23 4.29 -11.53 -28.77
CA ARG A 23 5.15 -10.35 -28.83
C ARG A 23 5.52 -9.80 -27.43
N ALA A 24 6.08 -10.65 -26.58
CA ALA A 24 6.42 -10.31 -25.19
C ALA A 24 7.30 -9.06 -25.06
N GLY A 25 8.26 -8.86 -25.96
CA GLY A 25 9.12 -7.67 -25.94
C GLY A 25 8.36 -6.37 -26.18
N LEU A 26 7.37 -6.39 -27.09
CA LEU A 26 6.53 -5.22 -27.36
C LEU A 26 5.60 -4.91 -26.15
N ALA A 27 4.99 -5.93 -25.58
CA ALA A 27 4.17 -5.78 -24.37
C ALA A 27 4.97 -5.16 -23.22
N ARG A 28 6.16 -5.69 -22.91
CA ARG A 28 7.05 -5.11 -21.89
C ARG A 28 7.38 -3.65 -22.18
N GLY A 29 7.66 -3.33 -23.46
CA GLY A 29 7.97 -1.97 -23.92
C GLY A 29 6.78 -1.00 -23.72
N VAL A 30 5.57 -1.38 -24.14
CA VAL A 30 4.36 -0.58 -23.97
C VAL A 30 4.07 -0.35 -22.49
N ALA A 31 4.07 -1.42 -21.68
CA ALA A 31 3.84 -1.31 -20.24
C ALA A 31 4.85 -0.36 -19.55
N LEU A 32 6.14 -0.45 -19.92
CA LEU A 32 7.17 0.42 -19.38
C LEU A 32 6.97 1.88 -19.78
N VAL A 33 6.70 2.15 -21.06
CA VAL A 33 6.47 3.52 -21.57
C VAL A 33 5.26 4.15 -20.88
N VAL A 34 4.15 3.43 -20.77
CA VAL A 34 2.94 3.90 -20.09
C VAL A 34 3.21 4.18 -18.61
N SER A 35 3.93 3.28 -17.93
CA SER A 35 4.25 3.46 -16.50
C SER A 35 5.21 4.63 -16.27
N ILE A 36 6.21 4.82 -17.13
CA ILE A 36 7.12 5.99 -17.07
C ILE A 36 6.35 7.28 -17.34
N ALA A 37 5.48 7.32 -18.36
CA ALA A 37 4.64 8.47 -18.63
C ALA A 37 3.73 8.80 -17.41
N GLY A 38 3.13 7.78 -16.80
CA GLY A 38 2.37 7.93 -15.55
C GLY A 38 3.19 8.53 -14.41
N LEU A 39 4.42 8.05 -14.21
CA LEU A 39 5.33 8.59 -13.20
C LEU A 39 5.74 10.04 -13.51
N VAL A 40 6.01 10.37 -14.76
CA VAL A 40 6.35 11.74 -15.19
C VAL A 40 5.19 12.70 -14.92
N PHE A 41 3.95 12.32 -15.28
CA PHE A 41 2.78 13.14 -14.96
C PHE A 41 2.51 13.24 -13.46
N ALA A 42 2.74 12.17 -12.70
CA ALA A 42 2.64 12.18 -11.25
C ALA A 42 3.66 13.15 -10.62
N ALA A 43 4.92 13.07 -11.04
CA ALA A 43 6.01 13.93 -10.55
C ALA A 43 5.79 15.41 -10.94
N ALA A 44 5.38 15.66 -12.18
CA ALA A 44 5.05 17.02 -12.65
C ALA A 44 3.85 17.61 -11.89
N GLY A 45 2.80 16.78 -11.67
CA GLY A 45 1.65 17.18 -10.88
C GLY A 45 2.00 17.45 -9.40
N PHE A 46 2.86 16.62 -8.80
CA PHE A 46 3.38 16.85 -7.46
C PHE A 46 4.18 18.16 -7.38
N ALA A 47 5.10 18.40 -8.32
CA ALA A 47 5.92 19.61 -8.33
C ALA A 47 5.08 20.88 -8.50
N ALA A 48 4.02 20.83 -9.31
CA ALA A 48 3.12 21.97 -9.54
C ALA A 48 2.12 22.17 -8.38
N GLY A 49 1.65 21.10 -7.74
CA GLY A 49 0.54 21.15 -6.78
C GLY A 49 0.92 21.17 -5.30
N LYS A 50 2.18 20.86 -4.95
CA LYS A 50 2.62 20.68 -3.55
C LYS A 50 2.40 21.88 -2.62
N SER A 51 2.35 23.08 -3.16
CA SER A 51 2.17 24.33 -2.40
C SER A 51 0.75 24.90 -2.50
N HIS A 52 -0.15 24.23 -3.19
CA HIS A 52 -1.53 24.64 -3.35
C HIS A 52 -2.45 23.78 -2.45
N GLY A 53 -3.57 24.36 -2.01
CA GLY A 53 -4.64 23.60 -1.37
C GLY A 53 -5.32 22.65 -2.38
N LEU A 54 -6.53 22.21 -2.07
CA LEU A 54 -7.30 21.35 -2.98
C LEU A 54 -7.50 22.05 -4.34
N THR A 55 -7.07 21.37 -5.40
CA THR A 55 -7.18 21.87 -6.78
C THR A 55 -8.02 20.91 -7.61
N THR A 56 -9.15 21.38 -8.13
CA THR A 56 -9.97 20.61 -9.08
C THR A 56 -9.27 20.53 -10.44
N ILE A 57 -9.15 19.29 -10.95
CA ILE A 57 -8.47 18.99 -12.22
C ILE A 57 -9.50 18.85 -13.35
N VAL A 58 -10.60 18.14 -13.05
CA VAL A 58 -11.72 17.88 -13.97
C VAL A 58 -12.99 17.86 -13.14
N ASP A 59 -14.06 18.45 -13.66
CA ASP A 59 -15.40 18.32 -13.09
C ASP A 59 -16.42 18.31 -14.24
N VAL A 60 -17.04 17.14 -14.47
CA VAL A 60 -18.01 16.94 -15.55
C VAL A 60 -19.20 16.15 -15.00
N PRO A 61 -20.44 16.59 -15.22
CA PRO A 61 -21.62 15.82 -14.84
C PRO A 61 -21.63 14.44 -15.54
N TRP A 62 -21.65 13.36 -14.76
CA TRP A 62 -21.67 12.00 -15.30
C TRP A 62 -23.07 11.37 -15.25
N VAL A 63 -23.73 11.42 -14.09
CA VAL A 63 -25.13 11.00 -13.92
C VAL A 63 -25.90 12.15 -13.25
N PRO A 64 -26.39 13.14 -14.04
CA PRO A 64 -27.00 14.37 -13.50
C PRO A 64 -28.24 14.10 -12.63
N SER A 65 -29.02 13.07 -12.93
CA SER A 65 -30.21 12.68 -12.15
C SER A 65 -29.90 12.27 -10.71
N MET A 66 -28.67 11.84 -10.43
CA MET A 66 -28.19 11.45 -9.10
C MET A 66 -27.16 12.45 -8.53
N GLY A 67 -26.84 13.51 -9.24
CA GLY A 67 -25.80 14.47 -8.85
C GLY A 67 -24.41 13.84 -8.81
N VAL A 68 -24.16 12.81 -9.62
CA VAL A 68 -22.85 12.15 -9.74
C VAL A 68 -22.02 12.88 -10.78
N HIS A 69 -20.82 13.27 -10.37
CA HIS A 69 -19.86 13.95 -11.23
C HIS A 69 -18.58 13.14 -11.43
N TYR A 70 -17.99 13.25 -12.61
CA TYR A 70 -16.62 12.84 -12.84
C TYR A 70 -15.71 13.96 -12.34
N THR A 71 -15.50 14.00 -11.03
CA THR A 71 -14.71 15.01 -10.36
C THR A 71 -13.36 14.47 -9.95
N LEU A 72 -12.31 14.97 -10.56
CA LEU A 72 -10.92 14.70 -10.17
C LEU A 72 -10.33 15.95 -9.52
N ALA A 73 -9.71 15.78 -8.36
CA ALA A 73 -9.03 16.86 -7.68
C ALA A 73 -7.76 16.33 -6.97
N ALA A 74 -6.88 17.23 -6.61
CA ALA A 74 -5.63 16.93 -5.97
C ALA A 74 -5.30 17.88 -4.82
N ASP A 75 -4.82 17.34 -3.72
CA ASP A 75 -4.16 18.02 -2.61
C ASP A 75 -2.86 17.30 -2.23
N GLY A 76 -2.16 17.78 -1.21
CA GLY A 76 -0.87 17.22 -0.82
C GLY A 76 -0.91 15.75 -0.41
N ILE A 77 -2.03 15.24 0.11
CA ILE A 77 -2.15 13.84 0.52
C ILE A 77 -2.16 12.92 -0.72
N ASN A 78 -3.10 13.18 -1.64
CA ASN A 78 -3.23 12.32 -2.81
C ASN A 78 -2.10 12.51 -3.83
N LEU A 79 -1.49 13.69 -3.94
CA LEU A 79 -0.29 13.91 -4.77
C LEU A 79 0.86 12.98 -4.38
N VAL A 80 1.10 12.79 -3.08
CA VAL A 80 2.12 11.87 -2.56
C VAL A 80 1.79 10.41 -2.91
N LEU A 81 0.52 10.01 -2.83
CA LEU A 81 0.09 8.64 -3.14
C LEU A 81 0.06 8.37 -4.65
N VAL A 82 -0.24 9.36 -5.46
CA VAL A 82 -0.12 9.31 -6.93
C VAL A 82 1.36 9.14 -7.34
N LEU A 83 2.27 9.88 -6.71
CA LEU A 83 3.71 9.72 -6.94
C LEU A 83 4.20 8.31 -6.55
N LEU A 84 3.78 7.81 -5.38
CA LEU A 84 4.05 6.42 -4.96
C LEU A 84 3.58 5.41 -6.00
N THR A 85 2.36 5.60 -6.53
CA THR A 85 1.77 4.71 -7.54
C THR A 85 2.62 4.67 -8.81
N GLY A 86 3.12 5.81 -9.28
CA GLY A 86 4.02 5.88 -10.43
C GLY A 86 5.33 5.15 -10.21
N LEU A 87 5.96 5.33 -9.05
CA LEU A 87 7.20 4.61 -8.68
C LEU A 87 6.97 3.10 -8.62
N ALA A 88 5.87 2.67 -7.99
CA ALA A 88 5.51 1.26 -7.89
C ALA A 88 5.15 0.64 -9.26
N ALA A 89 4.50 1.39 -10.16
CA ALA A 89 4.16 0.93 -11.50
C ALA A 89 5.42 0.67 -12.34
N VAL A 90 6.35 1.62 -12.39
CA VAL A 90 7.62 1.45 -13.14
C VAL A 90 8.43 0.29 -12.57
N ALA A 91 8.61 0.24 -11.24
CA ALA A 91 9.34 -0.85 -10.60
C ALA A 91 8.66 -2.20 -10.82
N GLY A 92 7.32 -2.26 -10.76
CA GLY A 92 6.55 -3.47 -11.00
C GLY A 92 6.72 -4.04 -12.41
N VAL A 93 6.71 -3.19 -13.44
CA VAL A 93 7.00 -3.61 -14.82
C VAL A 93 8.43 -4.12 -14.94
N LEU A 94 9.42 -3.41 -14.40
CA LEU A 94 10.83 -3.79 -14.47
C LEU A 94 11.10 -5.13 -13.76
N PHE A 95 10.52 -5.36 -12.59
CA PHE A 95 10.65 -6.65 -11.87
C PHE A 95 9.83 -7.79 -12.49
N SER A 96 8.93 -7.50 -13.44
CA SER A 96 8.16 -8.49 -14.19
C SER A 96 8.69 -8.74 -15.60
N TRP A 97 9.92 -8.29 -15.89
CA TRP A 97 10.51 -8.40 -17.23
C TRP A 97 10.65 -9.85 -17.74
N ASN A 98 10.66 -10.82 -16.82
CA ASN A 98 10.77 -12.26 -17.13
C ASN A 98 9.42 -12.97 -17.37
N ILE A 99 8.29 -12.29 -17.24
CA ILE A 99 6.99 -12.93 -17.47
C ILE A 99 6.87 -13.28 -18.95
N GLU A 100 6.73 -14.59 -19.26
CA GLU A 100 6.58 -15.12 -20.62
C GLU A 100 5.17 -15.65 -20.88
N LEU A 101 4.52 -16.20 -19.84
CA LEU A 101 3.18 -16.74 -19.95
C LEU A 101 2.16 -15.61 -20.09
N ARG A 102 1.49 -15.52 -21.25
CA ARG A 102 0.40 -14.56 -21.52
C ARG A 102 0.81 -13.13 -21.15
N THR A 103 2.00 -12.69 -21.59
CA THR A 103 2.66 -11.45 -21.17
C THR A 103 1.79 -10.21 -21.40
N ASN A 104 1.13 -10.11 -22.56
CA ASN A 104 0.24 -8.99 -22.89
C ASN A 104 -0.96 -8.91 -21.94
N GLU A 105 -1.59 -10.04 -21.63
CA GLU A 105 -2.71 -10.07 -20.67
C GLU A 105 -2.26 -9.73 -19.24
N PHE A 106 -1.06 -10.16 -18.85
CA PHE A 106 -0.47 -9.79 -17.56
C PHE A 106 -0.35 -8.28 -17.44
N PHE A 107 0.27 -7.62 -18.43
CA PHE A 107 0.44 -6.17 -18.40
C PHE A 107 -0.86 -5.42 -18.62
N ALA A 108 -1.83 -5.96 -19.36
CA ALA A 108 -3.17 -5.39 -19.46
C ALA A 108 -3.85 -5.31 -18.08
N PHE A 109 -3.88 -6.41 -17.32
CA PHE A 109 -4.41 -6.40 -15.95
C PHE A 109 -3.59 -5.53 -15.02
N PHE A 110 -2.27 -5.53 -15.15
CA PHE A 110 -1.40 -4.69 -14.34
C PHE A 110 -1.67 -3.20 -14.55
N LEU A 111 -1.73 -2.74 -15.79
CA LEU A 111 -2.01 -1.34 -16.11
C LEU A 111 -3.45 -0.94 -15.78
N ALA A 112 -4.44 -1.83 -15.95
CA ALA A 112 -5.81 -1.59 -15.50
C ALA A 112 -5.89 -1.41 -13.98
N LEU A 113 -5.15 -2.23 -13.23
CA LEU A 113 -5.00 -2.07 -11.78
C LEU A 113 -4.42 -0.71 -11.40
N ILE A 114 -3.32 -0.31 -12.04
CA ILE A 114 -2.65 0.98 -11.80
C ILE A 114 -3.60 2.15 -12.16
N GLY A 115 -4.34 2.06 -13.26
CA GLY A 115 -5.36 3.05 -13.65
C GLY A 115 -6.46 3.21 -12.60
N GLY A 116 -6.98 2.08 -12.08
CA GLY A 116 -7.95 2.08 -10.98
C GLY A 116 -7.40 2.74 -9.72
N VAL A 117 -6.15 2.46 -9.36
CA VAL A 117 -5.47 3.08 -8.21
C VAL A 117 -5.33 4.59 -8.35
N TYR A 118 -4.85 5.07 -9.50
CA TYR A 118 -4.80 6.51 -9.78
C TYR A 118 -6.19 7.14 -9.70
N GLY A 119 -7.19 6.43 -10.22
CA GLY A 119 -8.59 6.85 -10.16
C GLY A 119 -9.07 7.04 -8.74
N VAL A 120 -8.82 6.09 -7.82
CA VAL A 120 -9.21 6.22 -6.41
C VAL A 120 -8.55 7.42 -5.76
N PHE A 121 -7.23 7.61 -5.94
CA PHE A 121 -6.52 8.72 -5.27
C PHE A 121 -6.93 10.09 -5.79
N LEU A 122 -7.34 10.22 -7.04
CA LEU A 122 -7.72 11.49 -7.64
C LEU A 122 -9.23 11.78 -7.59
N SER A 123 -10.09 10.79 -7.27
CA SER A 123 -11.54 10.99 -7.22
C SER A 123 -11.98 11.83 -6.02
N TYR A 124 -12.77 12.86 -6.29
CA TYR A 124 -13.43 13.71 -5.30
C TYR A 124 -14.97 13.67 -5.38
N ASP A 125 -15.47 12.69 -6.09
CA ASP A 125 -16.85 12.23 -6.03
C ASP A 125 -16.88 10.83 -5.42
N LEU A 126 -17.79 10.58 -4.49
CA LEU A 126 -17.84 9.37 -3.69
C LEU A 126 -18.19 8.13 -4.53
N PHE A 127 -19.11 8.32 -5.47
CA PHE A 127 -19.51 7.24 -6.37
C PHE A 127 -18.37 6.93 -7.36
N LEU A 128 -17.72 7.94 -7.90
CA LEU A 128 -16.57 7.78 -8.79
C LEU A 128 -15.41 7.09 -8.07
N LEU A 129 -15.12 7.49 -6.83
CA LEU A 129 -14.11 6.84 -5.98
C LEU A 129 -14.44 5.35 -5.82
N PHE A 130 -15.69 5.02 -5.50
CA PHE A 130 -16.12 3.64 -5.34
C PHE A 130 -15.98 2.83 -6.64
N VAL A 131 -16.34 3.40 -7.80
CA VAL A 131 -16.18 2.74 -9.10
C VAL A 131 -14.71 2.42 -9.37
N PHE A 132 -13.79 3.36 -9.18
CA PHE A 132 -12.36 3.09 -9.36
C PHE A 132 -11.82 2.11 -8.32
N TYR A 133 -12.35 2.14 -7.10
CA TYR A 133 -12.00 1.17 -6.06
C TYR A 133 -12.35 -0.25 -6.48
N GLU A 134 -13.55 -0.48 -7.04
CA GLU A 134 -13.97 -1.77 -7.59
C GLU A 134 -13.14 -2.17 -8.82
N ILE A 135 -12.85 -1.23 -9.72
CA ILE A 135 -11.98 -1.48 -10.87
C ILE A 135 -10.59 -1.93 -10.42
N ALA A 136 -10.05 -1.43 -9.31
CA ALA A 136 -8.77 -1.89 -8.78
C ALA A 136 -8.85 -3.29 -8.15
N ILE A 137 -10.03 -3.81 -7.79
CA ILE A 137 -10.19 -5.14 -7.19
C ILE A 137 -10.10 -6.26 -8.23
N VAL A 138 -10.78 -6.12 -9.36
CA VAL A 138 -10.92 -7.20 -10.37
C VAL A 138 -9.57 -7.65 -10.96
N PRO A 139 -8.69 -6.75 -11.44
CA PRO A 139 -7.42 -7.17 -12.02
C PRO A 139 -6.52 -7.93 -11.04
N LYS A 140 -6.49 -7.55 -9.75
CA LYS A 140 -5.66 -8.24 -8.75
C LYS A 140 -6.08 -9.69 -8.54
N TYR A 141 -7.38 -10.01 -8.64
CA TYR A 141 -7.85 -11.40 -8.60
C TYR A 141 -7.24 -12.21 -9.74
N PHE A 142 -7.32 -11.72 -10.97
CA PHE A 142 -6.78 -12.42 -12.15
C PHE A 142 -5.25 -12.51 -12.10
N LEU A 143 -4.55 -11.46 -11.68
CA LEU A 143 -3.10 -11.50 -11.53
C LEU A 143 -2.63 -12.60 -10.56
N ILE A 144 -3.37 -12.83 -9.47
CA ILE A 144 -3.04 -13.89 -8.52
C ILE A 144 -3.47 -15.26 -9.05
N SER A 145 -4.70 -15.39 -9.55
CA SER A 145 -5.26 -16.70 -9.95
C SER A 145 -4.54 -17.30 -11.16
N ILE A 146 -4.05 -16.49 -12.10
CA ILE A 146 -3.42 -16.96 -13.34
C ILE A 146 -1.89 -17.11 -13.15
N TRP A 147 -1.20 -16.07 -12.65
CA TRP A 147 0.27 -16.03 -12.56
C TRP A 147 0.81 -16.27 -11.16
N GLY A 148 -0.06 -16.52 -10.20
CA GLY A 148 0.33 -16.80 -8.82
C GLY A 148 1.04 -18.15 -8.64
N SER A 149 1.61 -18.32 -7.45
CA SER A 149 2.31 -19.53 -7.04
C SER A 149 1.41 -20.49 -6.21
N THR A 150 1.95 -21.16 -5.23
CA THR A 150 1.25 -22.14 -4.39
C THR A 150 -0.07 -21.60 -3.82
N ARG A 151 -1.16 -22.40 -3.92
CA ARG A 151 -2.53 -22.07 -3.45
C ARG A 151 -3.10 -20.77 -4.01
N ARG A 152 -2.71 -20.40 -5.22
CA ARG A 152 -3.09 -19.14 -5.88
C ARG A 152 -4.60 -18.91 -5.97
N GLU A 153 -5.39 -19.94 -6.25
CA GLU A 153 -6.85 -19.85 -6.35
C GLU A 153 -7.49 -19.54 -4.99
N TYR A 154 -7.04 -20.24 -3.94
CA TYR A 154 -7.48 -19.95 -2.57
C TYR A 154 -7.13 -18.51 -2.15
N ALA A 155 -5.91 -18.07 -2.45
CA ALA A 155 -5.46 -16.73 -2.09
C ALA A 155 -6.22 -15.64 -2.85
N ALA A 156 -6.45 -15.83 -4.15
CA ALA A 156 -7.23 -14.93 -4.99
C ALA A 156 -8.69 -14.83 -4.51
N MET A 157 -9.33 -15.99 -4.22
CA MET A 157 -10.69 -16.03 -3.71
C MET A 157 -10.80 -15.37 -2.34
N LYS A 158 -9.88 -15.67 -1.42
CA LYS A 158 -9.85 -15.05 -0.09
C LYS A 158 -9.74 -13.53 -0.18
N LEU A 159 -8.81 -13.03 -1.00
CA LEU A 159 -8.66 -11.59 -1.25
C LEU A 159 -9.93 -10.97 -1.83
N ALA A 160 -10.57 -11.63 -2.81
CA ALA A 160 -11.81 -11.14 -3.41
C ALA A 160 -12.95 -11.07 -2.38
N LEU A 161 -13.16 -12.13 -1.60
CA LEU A 161 -14.21 -12.16 -0.58
C LEU A 161 -14.02 -11.07 0.48
N TYR A 162 -12.79 -10.90 1.00
CA TYR A 162 -12.51 -9.83 1.97
C TYR A 162 -12.74 -8.45 1.36
N SER A 163 -12.30 -8.25 0.11
CA SER A 163 -12.52 -6.98 -0.60
C SER A 163 -14.01 -6.71 -0.81
N PHE A 164 -14.81 -7.70 -1.25
CA PHE A 164 -16.24 -7.53 -1.44
C PHE A 164 -17.02 -7.24 -0.16
N VAL A 165 -16.66 -7.89 0.95
CA VAL A 165 -17.27 -7.56 2.26
C VAL A 165 -16.93 -6.12 2.64
N GLY A 166 -15.66 -5.71 2.48
CA GLY A 166 -15.25 -4.33 2.74
C GLY A 166 -15.98 -3.32 1.85
N SER A 167 -16.04 -3.58 0.54
CA SER A 167 -16.71 -2.71 -0.41
C SER A 167 -18.23 -2.63 -0.18
N ALA A 168 -18.88 -3.72 0.22
CA ALA A 168 -20.30 -3.69 0.58
C ALA A 168 -20.56 -2.79 1.80
N MET A 169 -19.70 -2.86 2.83
CA MET A 169 -19.79 -1.98 4.00
C MET A 169 -19.60 -0.50 3.60
N VAL A 170 -18.62 -0.22 2.77
CA VAL A 170 -18.38 1.13 2.22
C VAL A 170 -19.62 1.58 1.45
N LEU A 171 -20.12 0.81 0.50
CA LEU A 171 -21.28 1.16 -0.32
C LEU A 171 -22.52 1.49 0.51
N ILE A 172 -22.81 0.68 1.54
CA ILE A 172 -23.93 0.96 2.46
C ILE A 172 -23.74 2.32 3.13
N GLY A 173 -22.53 2.61 3.64
CA GLY A 173 -22.22 3.90 4.26
C GLY A 173 -22.36 5.08 3.29
N LEU A 174 -21.91 4.91 2.03
CA LEU A 174 -22.00 5.93 1.00
C LEU A 174 -23.46 6.22 0.59
N LEU A 175 -24.25 5.18 0.36
CA LEU A 175 -25.67 5.31 0.05
C LEU A 175 -26.45 5.96 1.19
N ALA A 176 -26.14 5.59 2.43
CA ALA A 176 -26.74 6.20 3.60
C ALA A 176 -26.36 7.69 3.74
N ALA A 177 -25.09 8.05 3.48
CA ALA A 177 -24.65 9.44 3.47
C ALA A 177 -25.37 10.25 2.39
N TYR A 178 -25.44 9.73 1.16
CA TYR A 178 -26.17 10.36 0.07
C TYR A 178 -27.66 10.58 0.40
N ALA A 179 -28.32 9.56 0.92
CA ALA A 179 -29.74 9.64 1.27
C ALA A 179 -30.03 10.62 2.42
N THR A 180 -29.09 10.77 3.36
CA THR A 180 -29.24 11.63 4.55
C THR A 180 -28.83 13.07 4.30
N ALA A 181 -27.90 13.32 3.36
CA ALA A 181 -27.35 14.64 3.10
C ALA A 181 -28.37 15.64 2.54
N GLY A 182 -29.41 15.15 1.84
CA GLY A 182 -30.43 16.00 1.20
C GLY A 182 -29.92 16.89 0.04
N SER A 183 -28.63 16.85 -0.23
CA SER A 183 -27.97 17.69 -1.25
C SER A 183 -28.11 17.18 -2.67
N HIS A 184 -28.61 15.94 -2.87
CA HIS A 184 -28.64 15.25 -4.16
C HIS A 184 -27.30 15.30 -4.91
N SER A 185 -26.18 15.21 -4.17
CA SER A 185 -24.81 15.21 -4.71
C SER A 185 -23.97 14.15 -4.04
N THR A 186 -23.11 13.50 -4.81
CA THR A 186 -22.11 12.54 -4.35
C THR A 186 -20.71 13.14 -4.17
N GLY A 187 -20.57 14.44 -4.45
CA GLY A 187 -19.30 15.15 -4.31
C GLY A 187 -18.80 15.18 -2.86
N LEU A 188 -17.52 14.84 -2.65
CA LEU A 188 -16.92 14.78 -1.31
C LEU A 188 -16.98 16.11 -0.58
N VAL A 189 -16.77 17.22 -1.28
CA VAL A 189 -16.82 18.58 -0.69
C VAL A 189 -18.25 18.90 -0.24
N GLN A 190 -19.26 18.62 -1.08
CA GLN A 190 -20.67 18.86 -0.79
C GLN A 190 -21.15 17.98 0.38
N LEU A 191 -20.78 16.72 0.38
CA LEU A 191 -21.13 15.79 1.47
C LEU A 191 -20.41 16.15 2.78
N GLY A 192 -19.17 16.65 2.71
CA GLY A 192 -18.44 17.13 3.89
C GLY A 192 -19.10 18.36 4.55
N GLN A 193 -19.88 19.14 3.80
CA GLN A 193 -20.65 20.28 4.31
C GLN A 193 -22.04 19.89 4.82
N ALA A 194 -22.48 18.63 4.63
CA ALA A 194 -23.76 18.15 5.10
C ALA A 194 -23.77 18.04 6.64
N ASN A 195 -24.79 18.58 7.27
CA ASN A 195 -24.97 18.53 8.73
C ASN A 195 -25.50 17.15 9.18
N PHE A 196 -24.67 16.13 9.07
CA PHE A 196 -25.04 14.80 9.58
C PHE A 196 -25.23 14.83 11.08
N SER A 197 -26.35 14.21 11.57
CA SER A 197 -26.57 14.07 13.00
C SER A 197 -25.45 13.24 13.65
N VAL A 198 -25.16 13.50 14.94
CA VAL A 198 -24.17 12.72 15.69
C VAL A 198 -24.53 11.23 15.68
N HIS A 199 -25.81 10.91 15.87
CA HIS A 199 -26.28 9.53 15.86
C HIS A 199 -26.00 8.84 14.51
N PHE A 200 -26.20 9.53 13.39
CA PHE A 200 -25.85 8.99 12.07
C PHE A 200 -24.35 8.74 11.96
N GLN A 201 -23.52 9.71 12.34
CA GLN A 201 -22.07 9.59 12.25
C GLN A 201 -21.51 8.49 13.15
N MET A 202 -22.11 8.23 14.32
CA MET A 202 -21.70 7.19 15.26
C MET A 202 -21.80 5.76 14.72
N TRP A 203 -22.68 5.49 13.76
CA TRP A 203 -22.73 4.18 13.11
C TRP A 203 -22.10 4.19 11.69
N ALA A 204 -22.20 5.31 10.96
CA ALA A 204 -21.64 5.42 9.61
C ALA A 204 -20.11 5.40 9.62
N PHE A 205 -19.49 6.10 10.59
CA PHE A 205 -18.03 6.13 10.75
C PHE A 205 -17.43 4.72 10.90
N PRO A 206 -17.79 3.90 11.91
CA PRO A 206 -17.18 2.58 12.05
C PRO A 206 -17.49 1.65 10.87
N LEU A 207 -18.67 1.76 10.27
CA LEU A 207 -19.03 0.95 9.11
C LEU A 207 -18.10 1.22 7.92
N VAL A 208 -17.93 2.49 7.58
CA VAL A 208 -17.06 2.89 6.44
C VAL A 208 -15.58 2.69 6.78
N PHE A 209 -15.18 3.00 8.02
CA PHE A 209 -13.80 2.82 8.47
C PHE A 209 -13.38 1.34 8.45
N VAL A 210 -14.22 0.42 8.93
CA VAL A 210 -13.94 -1.02 8.88
C VAL A 210 -13.94 -1.50 7.43
N GLY A 211 -14.89 -1.05 6.61
CA GLY A 211 -14.96 -1.41 5.20
C GLY A 211 -13.65 -1.12 4.45
N PHE A 212 -13.11 0.08 4.58
CA PHE A 212 -11.80 0.44 4.04
C PHE A 212 -10.64 -0.19 4.82
N GLY A 213 -10.77 -0.32 6.13
CA GLY A 213 -9.79 -0.92 7.03
C GLY A 213 -9.49 -2.39 6.69
N ILE A 214 -10.46 -3.14 6.18
CA ILE A 214 -10.24 -4.49 5.64
C ILE A 214 -9.14 -4.45 4.57
N LEU A 215 -9.26 -3.57 3.59
CA LEU A 215 -8.26 -3.45 2.53
C LEU A 215 -6.94 -2.87 3.05
N ALA A 216 -6.95 -2.02 4.07
CA ALA A 216 -5.74 -1.56 4.75
C ALA A 216 -5.01 -2.66 5.53
N GLY A 217 -5.61 -3.83 5.72
CA GLY A 217 -5.04 -4.93 6.50
C GLY A 217 -5.20 -4.76 8.00
N MET A 218 -6.27 -4.12 8.45
CA MET A 218 -6.59 -3.90 9.87
C MET A 218 -6.81 -5.24 10.60
N TRP A 219 -6.16 -5.41 11.76
CA TRP A 219 -6.44 -6.55 12.63
C TRP A 219 -7.89 -6.43 13.20
N PRO A 220 -8.68 -7.52 13.26
CA PRO A 220 -8.36 -8.92 12.93
C PRO A 220 -8.63 -9.32 11.46
N LEU A 221 -9.06 -8.40 10.61
CA LEU A 221 -9.50 -8.65 9.22
C LEU A 221 -8.35 -8.63 8.19
N HIS A 222 -7.10 -8.79 8.65
CA HIS A 222 -5.87 -8.67 7.86
C HIS A 222 -5.46 -9.95 7.10
N THR A 223 -6.05 -11.11 7.42
CA THR A 223 -5.48 -12.42 7.03
C THR A 223 -5.45 -12.69 5.53
N TRP A 224 -6.18 -11.92 4.73
CA TRP A 224 -6.11 -11.96 3.27
C TRP A 224 -4.76 -11.43 2.75
N ALA A 225 -4.16 -10.44 3.43
CA ALA A 225 -2.98 -9.74 2.95
C ALA A 225 -1.74 -10.64 2.91
N PRO A 226 -1.27 -11.29 4.01
CA PRO A 226 -0.12 -12.20 3.92
C PRO A 226 -0.37 -13.35 2.94
N THR A 227 -1.58 -13.93 2.92
CA THR A 227 -1.94 -15.03 2.01
C THR A 227 -1.89 -14.57 0.54
N GLY A 228 -2.47 -13.40 0.25
CA GLY A 228 -2.48 -12.80 -1.10
C GLY A 228 -1.08 -12.43 -1.59
N HIS A 229 -0.28 -11.77 -0.75
CA HIS A 229 1.09 -11.38 -1.09
C HIS A 229 2.00 -12.57 -1.40
N VAL A 230 1.88 -13.64 -0.62
CA VAL A 230 2.73 -14.83 -0.79
C VAL A 230 2.39 -15.57 -2.08
N ALA A 231 1.10 -15.68 -2.42
CA ALA A 231 0.65 -16.37 -3.62
C ALA A 231 0.83 -15.53 -4.90
N ALA A 232 0.77 -14.21 -4.81
CA ALA A 232 0.85 -13.32 -5.95
C ALA A 232 2.21 -13.38 -6.68
N PRO A 233 2.23 -13.19 -8.02
CA PRO A 233 3.48 -12.96 -8.76
C PRO A 233 4.16 -11.69 -8.23
N THR A 234 5.47 -11.55 -8.42
CA THR A 234 6.29 -10.53 -7.74
C THR A 234 5.73 -9.11 -7.91
N ALA A 235 5.43 -8.67 -9.13
CA ALA A 235 4.88 -7.31 -9.34
C ALA A 235 3.51 -7.12 -8.66
N ALA A 236 2.66 -8.14 -8.69
CA ALA A 236 1.37 -8.07 -8.00
C ALA A 236 1.58 -8.00 -6.47
N SER A 237 2.51 -8.76 -5.90
CA SER A 237 2.87 -8.66 -4.46
C SER A 237 3.37 -7.25 -4.12
N MET A 238 4.23 -6.67 -4.98
CA MET A 238 4.74 -5.32 -4.82
C MET A 238 3.62 -4.28 -4.79
N VAL A 239 2.70 -4.33 -5.76
CA VAL A 239 1.59 -3.35 -5.86
C VAL A 239 0.54 -3.60 -4.78
N LEU A 240 0.26 -4.87 -4.43
CA LEU A 240 -0.66 -5.20 -3.33
C LEU A 240 -0.19 -4.60 -2.00
N ALA A 241 1.05 -4.85 -1.62
CA ALA A 241 1.62 -4.29 -0.40
C ALA A 241 1.96 -2.81 -0.54
N GLY A 242 2.55 -2.43 -1.68
CA GLY A 242 3.06 -1.09 -1.94
C GLY A 242 1.97 -0.03 -2.08
N VAL A 243 0.85 -0.37 -2.73
CA VAL A 243 -0.15 0.64 -3.12
C VAL A 243 -1.58 0.26 -2.70
N ILE A 244 -2.02 -0.98 -2.93
CA ILE A 244 -3.42 -1.38 -2.73
C ILE A 244 -3.86 -1.24 -1.26
N MET A 245 -3.03 -1.65 -0.30
CA MET A 245 -3.35 -1.46 1.13
C MET A 245 -3.52 0.02 1.48
N LYS A 246 -2.85 0.93 0.75
CA LYS A 246 -2.96 2.37 0.95
C LYS A 246 -4.28 2.94 0.44
N LEU A 247 -4.93 2.29 -0.54
CA LEU A 247 -6.30 2.67 -0.93
C LEU A 247 -7.25 2.53 0.26
N GLY A 248 -7.11 1.45 1.04
CA GLY A 248 -7.89 1.27 2.27
C GLY A 248 -7.61 2.36 3.31
N ALA A 249 -6.32 2.62 3.61
CA ALA A 249 -5.95 3.66 4.58
C ALA A 249 -6.36 5.07 4.10
N TYR A 250 -6.23 5.35 2.80
CA TYR A 250 -6.71 6.59 2.18
C TYR A 250 -8.23 6.74 2.31
N GLY A 251 -9.00 5.67 2.07
CA GLY A 251 -10.44 5.65 2.27
C GLY A 251 -10.83 5.88 3.74
N CYS A 252 -10.11 5.30 4.70
CA CYS A 252 -10.29 5.60 6.12
C CYS A 252 -10.09 7.09 6.40
N LEU A 253 -9.03 7.70 5.86
CA LEU A 253 -8.70 9.12 6.07
C LEU A 253 -9.66 10.05 5.32
N ARG A 254 -9.81 9.85 4.00
CA ARG A 254 -10.49 10.79 3.09
C ARG A 254 -12.01 10.65 3.11
N VAL A 255 -12.52 9.48 3.44
CA VAL A 255 -13.96 9.22 3.45
C VAL A 255 -14.47 9.10 4.89
N ALA A 256 -14.04 8.08 5.64
CA ALA A 256 -14.60 7.83 6.96
C ALA A 256 -14.35 9.00 7.93
N MET A 257 -13.09 9.44 8.08
CA MET A 257 -12.75 10.51 9.03
C MET A 257 -13.21 11.89 8.57
N ALA A 258 -13.13 12.17 7.27
CA ALA A 258 -13.48 13.49 6.75
C ALA A 258 -15.00 13.75 6.68
N LEU A 259 -15.80 12.72 6.34
CA LEU A 259 -17.26 12.87 6.26
C LEU A 259 -17.96 12.69 7.61
N PHE A 260 -17.38 11.88 8.51
CA PHE A 260 -18.01 11.54 9.78
C PHE A 260 -17.12 11.86 10.99
N PRO A 261 -16.61 13.12 11.12
CA PRO A 261 -15.64 13.45 12.17
C PRO A 261 -16.20 13.26 13.58
N ARG A 262 -17.48 13.53 13.81
CA ARG A 262 -18.15 13.34 15.09
C ARG A 262 -18.45 11.86 15.43
N GLY A 263 -18.27 10.95 14.48
CA GLY A 263 -18.30 9.51 14.74
C GLY A 263 -17.17 9.06 15.69
N MET A 264 -16.12 9.88 15.83
CA MET A 264 -14.99 9.65 16.73
C MET A 264 -15.14 10.32 18.10
N ASP A 265 -16.22 11.08 18.33
CA ASP A 265 -16.48 11.74 19.59
C ASP A 265 -16.63 10.74 20.74
N PRO A 266 -16.31 11.12 21.99
CA PRO A 266 -16.51 10.28 23.17
C PRO A 266 -17.99 9.92 23.39
N TRP A 267 -18.26 8.68 23.84
CA TRP A 267 -19.62 8.18 24.10
C TRP A 267 -20.25 8.66 25.40
N GLY A 268 -19.53 9.43 26.22
CA GLY A 268 -19.97 9.83 27.56
C GLY A 268 -19.76 8.78 28.64
N PHE A 269 -19.31 7.58 28.29
CA PHE A 269 -18.83 6.55 29.23
C PHE A 269 -17.55 5.91 28.67
N SER A 270 -16.73 5.36 29.54
CA SER A 270 -15.53 4.62 29.12
C SER A 270 -15.39 3.32 29.91
N PHE A 271 -14.92 2.29 29.25
CA PHE A 271 -14.57 1.01 29.86
C PHE A 271 -13.11 0.67 29.55
N ALA A 272 -12.30 0.46 30.55
CA ALA A 272 -10.86 0.17 30.44
C ALA A 272 -10.10 1.20 29.55
N GLY A 273 -10.50 2.48 29.63
CA GLY A 273 -9.88 3.57 28.85
C GLY A 273 -10.38 3.67 27.41
N ILE A 274 -11.34 2.85 26.99
CA ILE A 274 -12.00 2.89 25.68
C ILE A 274 -13.34 3.61 25.83
N GLY A 275 -13.46 4.77 25.20
CA GLY A 275 -14.66 5.61 25.30
C GLY A 275 -15.15 6.16 23.96
N SER A 276 -14.55 5.71 22.84
CA SER A 276 -14.89 6.16 21.50
C SER A 276 -14.52 5.11 20.45
N TRP A 277 -15.06 5.22 19.24
CA TRP A 277 -14.60 4.42 18.09
C TRP A 277 -13.13 4.68 17.77
N ARG A 278 -12.64 5.90 17.98
CA ARG A 278 -11.23 6.26 17.87
C ARG A 278 -10.35 5.35 18.74
N ASP A 279 -10.73 5.18 20.01
CA ASP A 279 -9.94 4.36 20.94
C ASP A 279 -9.97 2.89 20.54
N ILE A 280 -11.12 2.38 20.10
CA ILE A 280 -11.23 1.00 19.57
C ILE A 280 -10.26 0.80 18.39
N PHE A 281 -10.30 1.67 17.38
CA PHE A 281 -9.46 1.51 16.21
C PHE A 281 -7.97 1.75 16.50
N ALA A 282 -7.64 2.63 17.44
CA ALA A 282 -6.27 2.77 17.94
C ALA A 282 -5.77 1.49 18.62
N VAL A 283 -6.58 0.87 19.47
CA VAL A 283 -6.24 -0.41 20.12
C VAL A 283 -6.09 -1.53 19.08
N LEU A 284 -7.01 -1.63 18.11
CA LEU A 284 -6.89 -2.62 17.02
C LEU A 284 -5.63 -2.39 16.17
N ALA A 285 -5.26 -1.14 15.93
CA ALA A 285 -4.03 -0.77 15.23
C ALA A 285 -2.78 -1.20 16.02
N VAL A 286 -2.74 -0.92 17.33
CA VAL A 286 -1.63 -1.33 18.21
C VAL A 286 -1.53 -2.85 18.29
N ILE A 287 -2.66 -3.56 18.43
CA ILE A 287 -2.67 -5.04 18.35
C ILE A 287 -2.10 -5.49 17.00
N GLY A 288 -2.53 -4.87 15.89
CA GLY A 288 -2.02 -5.17 14.55
C GLY A 288 -0.50 -5.00 14.43
N ILE A 289 0.06 -3.94 15.03
CA ILE A 289 1.50 -3.69 15.08
C ILE A 289 2.23 -4.84 15.77
N VAL A 290 1.85 -5.14 17.01
CA VAL A 290 2.54 -6.15 17.83
C VAL A 290 2.30 -7.56 17.30
N TYR A 291 1.05 -7.90 17.00
CA TYR A 291 0.67 -9.21 16.44
C TYR A 291 1.36 -9.47 15.11
N GLY A 292 1.31 -8.50 14.17
CA GLY A 292 1.95 -8.63 12.86
C GLY A 292 3.45 -8.89 13.00
N ALA A 293 4.13 -8.16 13.88
CA ALA A 293 5.55 -8.32 14.14
C ALA A 293 5.89 -9.69 14.79
N LEU A 294 5.11 -10.11 15.81
CA LEU A 294 5.31 -11.42 16.47
C LEU A 294 5.07 -12.59 15.51
N VAL A 295 4.03 -12.50 14.67
CA VAL A 295 3.74 -13.54 13.69
C VAL A 295 4.81 -13.59 12.60
N ALA A 296 5.33 -12.42 12.14
CA ALA A 296 6.45 -12.36 11.21
C ALA A 296 7.71 -13.05 11.78
N MET A 297 7.97 -12.90 13.08
CA MET A 297 9.12 -13.50 13.77
C MET A 297 9.14 -15.02 13.68
N VAL A 298 7.98 -15.68 13.72
CA VAL A 298 7.89 -17.15 13.75
C VAL A 298 7.70 -17.78 12.37
N GLN A 299 7.56 -16.97 11.30
CA GLN A 299 7.39 -17.50 9.94
C GLN A 299 8.67 -18.20 9.45
N SER A 300 8.47 -19.30 8.72
CA SER A 300 9.52 -20.05 8.01
C SER A 300 9.62 -19.64 6.53
N ASP A 301 8.52 -19.21 5.91
CA ASP A 301 8.50 -18.73 4.53
C ASP A 301 8.86 -17.24 4.47
N PHE A 302 9.86 -16.90 3.69
CA PHE A 302 10.42 -15.55 3.59
C PHE A 302 9.39 -14.50 3.10
N LYS A 303 8.50 -14.86 2.16
CA LYS A 303 7.42 -13.96 1.72
C LYS A 303 6.38 -13.75 2.84
N PHE A 304 6.10 -14.76 3.68
CA PHE A 304 5.20 -14.58 4.83
C PHE A 304 5.80 -13.66 5.90
N VAL A 305 7.12 -13.70 6.12
CA VAL A 305 7.80 -12.72 7.01
C VAL A 305 7.47 -11.30 6.56
N ILE A 306 7.65 -10.98 5.27
CA ILE A 306 7.38 -9.64 4.73
C ILE A 306 5.88 -9.35 4.71
N GLY A 307 5.05 -10.34 4.43
CA GLY A 307 3.59 -10.18 4.44
C GLY A 307 3.03 -9.77 5.80
N TYR A 308 3.50 -10.39 6.88
CA TYR A 308 3.11 -10.00 8.24
C TYR A 308 3.80 -8.72 8.72
N SER A 309 5.03 -8.45 8.26
CA SER A 309 5.67 -7.15 8.42
C SER A 309 4.79 -6.02 7.87
N SER A 310 4.19 -6.23 6.68
CA SER A 310 3.27 -5.26 6.09
C SER A 310 2.02 -5.01 6.96
N VAL A 311 1.48 -6.05 7.61
CA VAL A 311 0.37 -5.89 8.58
C VAL A 311 0.80 -5.00 9.75
N SER A 312 2.00 -5.23 10.30
CA SER A 312 2.56 -4.40 11.38
C SER A 312 2.72 -2.93 10.96
N HIS A 313 3.34 -2.67 9.82
CA HIS A 313 3.54 -1.29 9.33
C HIS A 313 2.22 -0.58 8.96
N MET A 314 1.22 -1.30 8.44
CA MET A 314 -0.12 -0.73 8.24
C MET A 314 -0.84 -0.44 9.57
N GLY A 315 -0.52 -1.20 10.62
CA GLY A 315 -0.93 -0.85 11.98
C GLY A 315 -0.43 0.53 12.42
N PHE A 316 0.84 0.89 12.09
CA PHE A 316 1.36 2.25 12.34
C PHE A 316 0.59 3.30 11.54
N VAL A 317 0.23 3.02 10.28
CA VAL A 317 -0.62 3.94 9.50
C VAL A 317 -1.95 4.18 10.21
N LEU A 318 -2.68 3.12 10.56
CA LEU A 318 -3.98 3.23 11.24
C LEU A 318 -3.88 3.90 12.61
N LEU A 319 -2.82 3.60 13.39
CA LEU A 319 -2.56 4.28 14.65
C LEU A 319 -2.34 5.77 14.44
N GLY A 320 -1.54 6.15 13.45
CA GLY A 320 -1.28 7.55 13.11
C GLY A 320 -2.56 8.31 12.75
N LEU A 321 -3.49 7.68 12.01
CA LEU A 321 -4.81 8.26 11.72
C LEU A 321 -5.61 8.50 13.00
N MET A 322 -5.59 7.56 13.94
CA MET A 322 -6.35 7.67 15.21
C MET A 322 -5.74 8.65 16.22
N THR A 323 -4.58 9.21 15.95
CA THR A 323 -4.00 10.27 16.81
C THR A 323 -4.82 11.56 16.76
N LEU A 324 -5.51 11.83 15.67
CA LEU A 324 -6.27 13.07 15.39
C LEU A 324 -5.46 14.35 15.59
N ASN A 325 -4.15 14.28 15.42
CA ASN A 325 -3.28 15.45 15.47
C ASN A 325 -2.40 15.53 14.21
N GLN A 326 -1.97 16.73 13.88
CA GLN A 326 -1.24 17.00 12.65
C GLN A 326 0.01 16.12 12.50
N ILE A 327 0.78 15.90 13.59
CA ILE A 327 2.03 15.13 13.54
C ILE A 327 1.76 13.67 13.20
N GLY A 328 0.83 13.03 13.92
CA GLY A 328 0.56 11.61 13.73
C GLY A 328 -0.14 11.31 12.41
N VAL A 329 -1.09 12.16 11.99
CA VAL A 329 -1.77 11.96 10.69
C VAL A 329 -0.81 12.24 9.53
N SER A 330 0.04 13.27 9.60
CA SER A 330 1.10 13.49 8.59
C SER A 330 2.09 12.33 8.56
N GLY A 331 2.46 11.80 9.73
CA GLY A 331 3.27 10.58 9.85
C GLY A 331 2.61 9.37 9.21
N ALA A 332 1.28 9.20 9.37
CA ALA A 332 0.53 8.12 8.72
C ALA A 332 0.59 8.21 7.20
N VAL A 333 0.39 9.40 6.61
CA VAL A 333 0.50 9.61 5.16
C VAL A 333 1.93 9.34 4.68
N LEU A 334 2.93 9.84 5.40
CA LEU A 334 4.33 9.57 5.09
C LEU A 334 4.66 8.07 5.21
N GLN A 335 4.05 7.36 6.19
CA GLN A 335 4.21 5.90 6.35
C GLN A 335 3.54 5.13 5.21
N MET A 336 2.41 5.60 4.67
CA MET A 336 1.83 5.02 3.45
C MET A 336 2.84 5.07 2.29
N PHE A 337 3.51 6.19 2.09
CA PHE A 337 4.54 6.33 1.06
C PHE A 337 5.76 5.45 1.34
N SER A 338 6.32 5.56 2.53
CA SER A 338 7.53 4.85 2.94
C SER A 338 7.36 3.33 2.88
N HIS A 339 6.33 2.80 3.56
CA HIS A 339 6.02 1.38 3.52
C HIS A 339 5.70 0.92 2.09
N GLY A 340 5.07 1.79 1.27
CA GLY A 340 4.80 1.51 -0.14
C GLY A 340 6.04 1.16 -0.92
N ILE A 341 7.08 1.98 -0.80
CA ILE A 341 8.37 1.75 -1.45
C ILE A 341 9.10 0.55 -0.86
N LEU A 342 9.21 0.49 0.47
CA LEU A 342 10.03 -0.52 1.16
C LEU A 342 9.42 -1.91 1.05
N ALA A 343 8.11 -2.07 1.23
CA ALA A 343 7.44 -3.35 1.05
C ALA A 343 7.52 -3.83 -0.41
N GLY A 344 7.30 -2.91 -1.38
CA GLY A 344 7.49 -3.21 -2.79
C GLY A 344 8.88 -3.74 -3.07
N LEU A 345 9.92 -3.08 -2.55
CA LEU A 345 11.31 -3.47 -2.71
C LEU A 345 11.61 -4.83 -2.07
N LEU A 346 11.17 -5.06 -0.83
CA LEU A 346 11.38 -6.33 -0.13
C LEU A 346 10.69 -7.49 -0.84
N PHE A 347 9.44 -7.32 -1.31
CA PHE A 347 8.76 -8.34 -2.10
C PHE A 347 9.45 -8.61 -3.45
N ALA A 348 10.01 -7.58 -4.07
CA ALA A 348 10.77 -7.73 -5.30
C ALA A 348 12.06 -8.54 -5.09
N ILE A 349 12.82 -8.23 -4.04
CA ILE A 349 14.06 -8.96 -3.73
C ILE A 349 13.73 -10.42 -3.41
N VAL A 350 12.79 -10.68 -2.51
CA VAL A 350 12.46 -12.05 -2.09
C VAL A 350 11.75 -12.83 -3.20
N GLY A 351 10.85 -12.20 -3.96
CA GLY A 351 10.12 -12.85 -5.03
C GLY A 351 10.97 -13.05 -6.28
N ARG A 352 11.48 -11.94 -6.86
CA ARG A 352 12.16 -11.97 -8.14
C ARG A 352 13.64 -12.36 -8.01
N VAL A 353 14.34 -11.81 -7.02
CA VAL A 353 15.79 -12.01 -6.98
C VAL A 353 16.15 -13.33 -6.26
N VAL A 354 15.44 -13.68 -5.19
CA VAL A 354 15.70 -14.93 -4.45
C VAL A 354 14.87 -16.08 -5.03
N TYR A 355 13.54 -16.03 -4.92
CA TYR A 355 12.67 -17.17 -5.23
C TYR A 355 12.74 -17.64 -6.69
N ASP A 356 12.71 -16.72 -7.67
CA ASP A 356 12.78 -17.11 -9.09
C ASP A 356 14.12 -17.77 -9.46
N ARG A 357 15.16 -17.60 -8.65
CA ARG A 357 16.49 -18.22 -8.85
C ARG A 357 16.72 -19.47 -8.04
N THR A 358 16.23 -19.52 -6.82
CA THR A 358 16.45 -20.65 -5.90
C THR A 358 15.29 -21.64 -5.88
N HIS A 359 14.13 -21.27 -6.44
CA HIS A 359 12.87 -22.00 -6.44
C HIS A 359 12.35 -22.35 -5.03
N THR A 360 12.91 -21.74 -3.98
CA THR A 360 12.45 -21.89 -2.61
C THR A 360 12.32 -20.55 -1.88
N ARG A 361 11.45 -20.50 -0.88
CA ARG A 361 11.23 -19.38 0.04
C ARG A 361 11.40 -19.81 1.50
N GLN A 362 11.64 -21.10 1.73
CA GLN A 362 11.82 -21.59 3.09
C GLN A 362 13.18 -21.15 3.62
N LEU A 363 13.19 -20.43 4.73
CA LEU A 363 14.42 -19.90 5.32
C LEU A 363 15.41 -21.02 5.67
N ALA A 364 14.92 -22.20 6.11
CA ALA A 364 15.75 -23.34 6.40
C ALA A 364 16.44 -23.95 5.16
N GLU A 365 15.80 -23.86 3.98
CA GLU A 365 16.38 -24.31 2.72
C GLU A 365 17.33 -23.26 2.10
N LEU A 366 17.10 -21.97 2.37
CA LEU A 366 17.98 -20.88 1.93
C LEU A 366 19.27 -20.82 2.76
N GLU A 367 19.19 -21.18 4.03
CA GLU A 367 20.29 -21.09 5.00
C GLU A 367 21.60 -21.75 4.50
N PRO A 368 21.62 -22.99 3.99
CA PRO A 368 22.83 -23.64 3.49
C PRO A 368 23.31 -23.11 2.13
N MET A 369 22.51 -22.26 1.44
CA MET A 369 22.86 -21.77 0.09
C MET A 369 23.92 -20.68 0.08
N HIS A 370 24.24 -20.03 1.20
CA HIS A 370 25.20 -18.93 1.31
C HIS A 370 24.98 -17.82 0.27
N LEU A 371 23.72 -17.31 0.17
CA LEU A 371 23.33 -16.37 -0.88
C LEU A 371 24.16 -15.08 -0.90
N SER A 372 24.73 -14.64 0.23
CA SER A 372 25.64 -13.49 0.26
C SER A 372 26.87 -13.64 -0.63
N ARG A 373 27.36 -14.89 -0.83
CA ARG A 373 28.49 -15.20 -1.68
C ARG A 373 28.09 -15.38 -3.15
N ARG A 374 26.90 -15.94 -3.40
CA ARG A 374 26.39 -16.27 -4.75
C ARG A 374 25.65 -15.11 -5.41
N LEU A 375 24.91 -14.35 -4.61
CA LEU A 375 24.13 -13.18 -5.02
C LEU A 375 24.47 -11.97 -4.13
N PRO A 376 25.72 -11.47 -4.13
CA PRO A 376 26.13 -10.42 -3.19
C PRO A 376 25.30 -9.15 -3.30
N LEU A 377 24.85 -8.80 -4.50
CA LEU A 377 23.98 -7.64 -4.69
C LEU A 377 22.59 -7.87 -4.08
N ALA A 378 22.01 -9.08 -4.20
CA ALA A 378 20.75 -9.38 -3.56
C ALA A 378 20.86 -9.27 -2.03
N ALA A 379 21.96 -9.75 -1.46
CA ALA A 379 22.27 -9.61 -0.05
C ALA A 379 22.38 -8.13 0.37
N ALA A 380 23.18 -7.35 -0.36
CA ALA A 380 23.31 -5.91 -0.11
C ALA A 380 21.97 -5.18 -0.26
N ALA A 381 21.21 -5.50 -1.30
CA ALA A 381 19.89 -4.94 -1.54
C ALA A 381 18.92 -5.26 -0.39
N PHE A 382 18.90 -6.50 0.09
CA PHE A 382 18.05 -6.90 1.21
C PHE A 382 18.51 -6.25 2.52
N VAL A 383 19.81 -6.14 2.76
CA VAL A 383 20.35 -5.42 3.94
C VAL A 383 19.83 -3.98 3.95
N ILE A 384 20.00 -3.26 2.84
CA ILE A 384 19.58 -1.85 2.73
C ILE A 384 18.05 -1.73 2.92
N ALA A 385 17.26 -2.53 2.21
CA ALA A 385 15.81 -2.51 2.32
C ALA A 385 15.30 -2.95 3.70
N GLY A 386 15.94 -3.97 4.29
CA GLY A 386 15.64 -4.46 5.63
C GLY A 386 15.96 -3.43 6.70
N MET A 387 17.15 -2.80 6.65
CA MET A 387 17.54 -1.74 7.58
C MET A 387 16.61 -0.53 7.46
N ALA A 388 16.23 -0.16 6.23
CA ALA A 388 15.24 0.90 6.00
C ALA A 388 13.87 0.55 6.59
N SER A 389 13.44 -0.71 6.49
CA SER A 389 12.19 -1.21 7.07
C SER A 389 12.25 -1.35 8.60
N MET A 390 13.43 -1.55 9.18
CA MET A 390 13.64 -1.53 10.64
C MET A 390 13.61 -0.12 11.24
N GLY A 391 13.46 0.93 10.42
CA GLY A 391 13.49 2.31 10.89
C GLY A 391 14.92 2.86 11.08
N LEU A 392 15.89 2.48 10.23
CA LEU A 392 17.22 3.09 10.29
C LEU A 392 17.16 4.57 9.89
N PRO A 393 17.75 5.50 10.70
CA PRO A 393 17.88 6.89 10.31
C PRO A 393 18.54 7.08 8.94
N GLY A 394 18.04 8.02 8.15
CA GLY A 394 18.46 8.25 6.76
C GLY A 394 17.52 7.65 5.71
N PHE A 395 16.60 6.77 6.11
CA PHE A 395 15.55 6.24 5.24
C PHE A 395 14.16 6.77 5.61
N SER A 396 13.25 6.74 4.67
CA SER A 396 11.89 7.28 4.82
C SER A 396 11.10 6.62 5.95
N GLY A 397 11.34 5.32 6.24
CA GLY A 397 10.68 4.55 7.29
C GLY A 397 10.87 5.16 8.68
N PHE A 398 12.10 5.53 9.01
CA PHE A 398 12.42 6.14 10.30
C PHE A 398 11.61 7.41 10.57
N VAL A 399 11.59 8.33 9.60
CA VAL A 399 10.90 9.62 9.77
C VAL A 399 9.40 9.42 9.92
N ALA A 400 8.81 8.53 9.13
CA ALA A 400 7.39 8.25 9.18
C ALA A 400 6.96 7.62 10.51
N GLU A 401 7.65 6.59 10.97
CA GLU A 401 7.36 5.92 12.23
C GLU A 401 7.59 6.83 13.43
N LEU A 402 8.67 7.62 13.41
CA LEU A 402 8.94 8.60 14.46
C LEU A 402 7.80 9.63 14.61
N GLN A 403 7.26 10.13 13.47
CA GLN A 403 6.13 11.05 13.51
C GLN A 403 4.85 10.40 14.03
N VAL A 404 4.56 9.15 13.63
CA VAL A 404 3.42 8.40 14.16
C VAL A 404 3.56 8.21 15.66
N LEU A 405 4.72 7.80 16.14
CA LEU A 405 4.98 7.64 17.59
C LEU A 405 4.89 8.97 18.34
N ALA A 406 5.47 10.04 17.81
CA ALA A 406 5.40 11.36 18.44
C ALA A 406 3.96 11.89 18.50
N GLY A 407 3.17 11.69 17.43
CA GLY A 407 1.75 12.02 17.41
C GLY A 407 0.93 11.15 18.36
N SER A 408 1.22 9.85 18.41
CA SER A 408 0.57 8.90 19.32
C SER A 408 0.87 9.19 20.80
N TRP A 409 2.11 9.56 21.13
CA TRP A 409 2.51 9.93 22.48
C TRP A 409 1.69 11.11 23.01
N ARG A 410 1.43 12.10 22.16
CA ARG A 410 0.59 13.26 22.53
C ARG A 410 -0.88 12.90 22.73
N SER A 411 -1.36 11.86 22.06
CA SER A 411 -2.75 11.41 22.15
C SER A 411 -2.95 10.42 23.30
N ASN A 412 -2.10 9.40 23.39
CA ASN A 412 -2.12 8.39 24.43
C ASN A 412 -0.74 7.71 24.53
N PRO A 413 0.04 7.98 25.60
CA PRO A 413 1.37 7.39 25.78
C PRO A 413 1.39 5.86 25.80
N TRP A 414 0.32 5.21 26.29
CA TRP A 414 0.23 3.75 26.33
C TRP A 414 0.18 3.13 24.95
N TRP A 415 -0.51 3.74 24.01
CA TRP A 415 -0.52 3.27 22.62
C TRP A 415 0.90 3.30 22.02
N THR A 416 1.63 4.38 22.31
CA THR A 416 3.01 4.53 21.85
C THR A 416 3.94 3.51 22.48
N ALA A 417 3.84 3.31 23.80
CA ALA A 417 4.68 2.35 24.50
C ALA A 417 4.51 0.92 23.96
N VAL A 418 3.25 0.49 23.75
CA VAL A 418 2.96 -0.84 23.20
C VAL A 418 3.34 -0.94 21.72
N ALA A 419 3.11 0.11 20.90
CA ALA A 419 3.56 0.15 19.51
C ALA A 419 5.10 0.07 19.40
N GLY A 420 5.83 0.67 20.35
CA GLY A 420 7.28 0.58 20.44
C GLY A 420 7.80 -0.85 20.59
N VAL A 421 7.07 -1.73 21.29
CA VAL A 421 7.39 -3.17 21.35
C VAL A 421 7.37 -3.78 19.95
N GLY A 422 6.41 -3.39 19.11
CA GLY A 422 6.32 -3.86 17.72
C GLY A 422 7.55 -3.49 16.90
N ILE A 423 8.14 -2.29 17.11
CA ILE A 423 9.39 -1.90 16.43
C ILE A 423 10.55 -2.82 16.85
N VAL A 424 10.73 -3.06 18.17
CA VAL A 424 11.79 -3.94 18.67
C VAL A 424 11.68 -5.35 18.06
N VAL A 425 10.46 -5.91 18.02
CA VAL A 425 10.20 -7.20 17.37
C VAL A 425 10.44 -7.10 15.85
N GLY A 426 10.14 -5.93 15.24
CA GLY A 426 10.40 -5.63 13.84
C GLY A 426 11.86 -5.75 13.46
N VAL A 427 12.74 -5.19 14.28
CA VAL A 427 14.20 -5.35 14.13
C VAL A 427 14.58 -6.83 14.21
N ALA A 428 14.04 -7.55 15.20
CA ALA A 428 14.41 -8.93 15.44
C ALA A 428 14.00 -9.88 14.30
N TYR A 429 12.77 -9.79 13.75
CA TYR A 429 12.38 -10.67 12.65
C TYR A 429 13.10 -10.34 11.35
N THR A 430 13.36 -9.06 11.07
CA THR A 430 14.10 -8.67 9.86
C THR A 430 15.54 -9.15 9.93
N TRP A 431 16.20 -8.96 11.08
CA TRP A 431 17.55 -9.45 11.33
C TRP A 431 17.63 -10.98 11.21
N ARG A 432 16.70 -11.70 11.84
CA ARG A 432 16.63 -13.18 11.73
C ARG A 432 16.49 -13.63 10.28
N ALA A 433 15.58 -13.02 9.51
CA ALA A 433 15.37 -13.38 8.11
C ALA A 433 16.60 -13.08 7.26
N MET A 434 17.25 -11.94 7.48
CA MET A 434 18.49 -11.53 6.81
C MET A 434 19.64 -12.51 7.11
N GLN A 435 19.83 -12.84 8.40
CA GLN A 435 20.87 -13.78 8.82
C GLN A 435 20.64 -15.15 8.18
N LYS A 436 19.45 -15.72 8.29
CA LYS A 436 19.13 -17.04 7.73
C LYS A 436 19.21 -17.12 6.22
N ALA A 437 18.73 -16.12 5.52
CA ALA A 437 18.70 -16.16 4.05
C ALA A 437 20.07 -15.85 3.42
N PHE A 438 20.89 -14.98 4.04
CA PHE A 438 22.09 -14.44 3.38
C PHE A 438 23.38 -14.67 4.16
N PHE A 439 23.39 -14.63 5.50
CA PHE A 439 24.61 -14.53 6.31
C PHE A 439 24.74 -15.66 7.33
N THR A 440 24.43 -16.87 6.90
CA THR A 440 24.55 -18.07 7.77
C THR A 440 26.00 -18.48 7.97
N ASP A 441 26.30 -19.02 9.17
CA ASP A 441 27.58 -19.67 9.50
C ASP A 441 27.50 -21.19 9.37
N VAL A 442 26.37 -21.75 8.96
CA VAL A 442 26.20 -23.20 8.77
C VAL A 442 27.15 -23.66 7.68
N ARG A 443 28.12 -24.54 8.04
CA ARG A 443 28.99 -25.17 7.06
C ARG A 443 28.19 -26.21 6.29
N PRO A 444 28.24 -26.20 4.93
CA PRO A 444 27.61 -27.26 4.16
C PRO A 444 28.21 -28.60 4.59
N THR A 445 27.38 -29.55 4.98
CA THR A 445 27.83 -30.95 5.17
C THR A 445 27.96 -31.61 3.81
N ALA A 446 28.77 -32.68 3.69
CA ALA A 446 28.92 -33.41 2.43
C ALA A 446 27.59 -33.97 1.89
N GLU A 447 26.61 -34.18 2.79
CA GLU A 447 25.25 -34.63 2.47
C GLU A 447 24.34 -33.49 1.93
N ASP A 448 24.69 -32.21 2.20
CA ASP A 448 23.99 -31.05 1.72
C ASP A 448 24.39 -30.64 0.28
N HIS A 449 25.24 -31.45 -0.39
CA HIS A 449 25.50 -31.37 -1.81
C HIS A 449 24.54 -32.30 -2.58
N PRO A 450 23.30 -31.88 -2.84
CA PRO A 450 22.55 -32.51 -3.92
C PRO A 450 23.34 -32.21 -5.19
N GLN A 451 23.53 -33.24 -6.03
CA GLN A 451 24.15 -33.13 -7.36
C GLN A 451 23.34 -32.23 -8.33
N THR A 452 22.51 -31.34 -7.82
CA THR A 452 21.65 -30.42 -8.56
C THR A 452 22.29 -29.05 -8.56
N GLY A 453 22.93 -28.72 -9.65
CA GLY A 453 23.15 -27.47 -10.37
C GLY A 453 23.06 -26.09 -9.66
N TRP A 454 23.27 -25.99 -8.36
CA TRP A 454 23.20 -24.72 -7.61
C TRP A 454 24.45 -23.86 -7.79
N HIS A 455 25.39 -24.28 -8.66
CA HIS A 455 26.64 -23.59 -8.85
C HIS A 455 26.49 -22.31 -9.67
N ASP A 456 25.46 -22.20 -10.55
CA ASP A 456 25.28 -21.09 -11.46
C ASP A 456 23.86 -20.49 -11.34
N LEU A 457 23.62 -19.68 -10.28
CA LEU A 457 22.40 -18.88 -10.20
C LEU A 457 22.43 -17.79 -11.29
N PRO A 458 21.33 -17.58 -12.05
CA PRO A 458 21.28 -16.56 -13.07
C PRO A 458 21.65 -15.17 -12.53
N PRO A 459 22.46 -14.37 -13.24
CA PRO A 459 22.86 -13.04 -12.79
C PRO A 459 21.65 -12.11 -12.66
N ILE A 460 21.81 -11.06 -11.86
CA ILE A 460 20.83 -9.98 -11.76
C ILE A 460 20.83 -9.21 -13.08
N THR A 461 19.66 -8.93 -13.60
CA THR A 461 19.48 -8.29 -14.91
C THR A 461 19.34 -6.77 -14.78
N TRP A 462 19.54 -6.02 -15.88
CA TRP A 462 19.46 -4.56 -15.86
C TRP A 462 18.11 -3.99 -15.40
N PRO A 463 16.93 -4.61 -15.71
CA PRO A 463 15.66 -4.13 -15.18
C PRO A 463 15.57 -4.22 -13.66
N GLU A 464 16.11 -5.30 -13.08
CA GLU A 464 16.15 -5.50 -11.63
C GLU A 464 17.04 -4.47 -10.94
N TYR A 465 18.23 -4.17 -11.51
CA TYR A 465 19.10 -3.09 -11.02
C TYR A 465 18.44 -1.73 -11.04
N THR A 466 17.78 -1.39 -12.15
CA THR A 466 17.14 -0.10 -12.34
C THR A 466 15.97 0.08 -11.35
N ALA A 467 15.14 -0.94 -11.21
CA ALA A 467 14.01 -0.90 -10.28
C ALA A 467 14.46 -0.85 -8.82
N TYR A 468 15.52 -1.60 -8.47
CA TYR A 468 16.12 -1.54 -7.14
C TYR A 468 16.66 -0.13 -6.85
N ALA A 469 17.43 0.44 -7.76
CA ALA A 469 17.97 1.78 -7.60
C ALA A 469 16.89 2.83 -7.47
N LEU A 470 15.82 2.75 -8.30
CA LEU A 470 14.69 3.67 -8.27
C LEU A 470 14.04 3.71 -6.88
N LEU A 471 13.67 2.55 -6.33
CA LEU A 471 12.98 2.49 -5.04
C LEU A 471 13.90 2.84 -3.86
N THR A 472 15.15 2.40 -3.90
CA THR A 472 16.15 2.70 -2.86
C THR A 472 16.45 4.19 -2.80
N LEU A 473 16.70 4.82 -3.96
CA LEU A 473 16.98 6.25 -4.04
C LEU A 473 15.77 7.09 -3.60
N ALA A 474 14.54 6.67 -3.95
CA ALA A 474 13.34 7.33 -3.48
C ALA A 474 13.21 7.27 -1.95
N SER A 475 13.50 6.13 -1.32
CA SER A 475 13.48 5.98 0.14
C SER A 475 14.56 6.82 0.82
N LEU A 476 15.79 6.81 0.29
CA LEU A 476 16.91 7.61 0.80
C LEU A 476 16.60 9.10 0.67
N TRP A 477 16.12 9.55 -0.48
CA TRP A 477 15.82 10.95 -0.71
C TRP A 477 14.79 11.49 0.28
N VAL A 478 13.69 10.77 0.49
CA VAL A 478 12.67 11.15 1.48
C VAL A 478 13.18 11.02 2.91
N GLY A 479 14.04 10.04 3.20
CA GLY A 479 14.62 9.86 4.52
C GLY A 479 15.61 10.96 4.91
N LEU A 480 16.43 11.43 3.95
CA LEU A 480 17.40 12.50 4.18
C LEU A 480 16.76 13.89 4.12
N TYR A 481 15.74 14.08 3.29
CA TYR A 481 15.03 15.35 3.15
C TYR A 481 13.50 15.16 3.16
N PRO A 482 12.91 14.82 4.33
CA PRO A 482 11.49 14.49 4.44
C PRO A 482 10.56 15.67 4.10
N ARG A 483 11.03 16.90 4.23
CA ARG A 483 10.28 18.11 3.88
C ARG A 483 9.74 18.10 2.46
N ILE A 484 10.40 17.39 1.54
CA ILE A 484 9.92 17.31 0.15
C ILE A 484 8.49 16.78 0.05
N LEU A 485 8.10 15.84 0.92
CA LEU A 485 6.74 15.32 1.00
C LEU A 485 5.93 16.02 2.10
N LEU A 486 6.53 16.34 3.24
CA LEU A 486 5.84 16.93 4.38
C LEU A 486 5.31 18.31 4.07
N ASP A 487 6.02 19.14 3.29
CA ASP A 487 5.54 20.44 2.85
C ASP A 487 4.23 20.38 2.03
N ALA A 488 3.96 19.23 1.39
CA ALA A 488 2.69 18.97 0.72
C ALA A 488 1.65 18.34 1.67
N ILE A 489 2.07 17.38 2.51
CA ILE A 489 1.19 16.61 3.40
C ILE A 489 0.60 17.49 4.50
N GLU A 490 1.44 18.26 5.21
CA GLU A 490 1.04 18.97 6.43
C GLU A 490 -0.08 19.99 6.23
N PRO A 491 -0.09 20.82 5.17
CA PRO A 491 -1.20 21.75 4.90
C PRO A 491 -2.52 21.01 4.62
N ALA A 492 -2.46 19.93 3.84
CA ALA A 492 -3.65 19.13 3.50
C ALA A 492 -4.22 18.42 4.74
N VAL A 493 -3.34 17.85 5.60
CA VAL A 493 -3.75 17.25 6.88
C VAL A 493 -4.34 18.30 7.81
N LYS A 494 -3.75 19.49 7.91
CA LYS A 494 -4.27 20.59 8.73
C LYS A 494 -5.68 20.98 8.31
N THR A 495 -5.92 21.12 7.00
CA THR A 495 -7.25 21.43 6.44
C THR A 495 -8.26 20.32 6.78
N LEU A 496 -7.88 19.06 6.59
CA LEU A 496 -8.74 17.90 6.89
C LEU A 496 -9.12 17.85 8.38
N LEU A 497 -8.15 18.04 9.29
CA LEU A 497 -8.40 18.03 10.73
C LEU A 497 -9.20 19.23 11.25
N ALA A 498 -9.20 20.35 10.53
CA ALA A 498 -10.05 21.50 10.84
C ALA A 498 -11.52 21.30 10.47
N GLY A 499 -11.91 20.13 10.01
CA GLY A 499 -13.29 19.81 9.60
C GLY A 499 -13.61 20.22 8.16
N GLY A 500 -12.58 20.44 7.34
CA GLY A 500 -12.72 20.86 5.96
C GLY A 500 -12.37 19.74 4.97
N VAL A 501 -13.38 19.24 4.26
CA VAL A 501 -13.18 18.73 2.90
C VAL A 501 -13.21 19.94 1.98
N GLN A 502 -12.18 20.79 2.10
CA GLN A 502 -12.01 21.98 1.25
C GLN A 502 -10.97 21.73 0.21
#